data_5b9172b509ea439f6feadc7e5e6ec2fb
#
_entry.id   5b9172b509ea439f6feadc7e5e6ec2fb
#
_cell.length_a   1.000
_cell.length_b   1.000
_cell.length_c   1.000
_cell.angle_alpha   90.00
_cell.angle_beta   90.00
_cell.angle_gamma   90.00
#
_symmetry.space_group_name_H-M   'P 1'
#
loop_
_entity.id
_entity.type
_entity.pdbx_description
1 polymer ?
#
loop_
_entity_poly.entity_id
_entity_poly.type
_entity_poly.pdbx_seq_one_letter_code
_entity_poly.pdbx_strand_id
1 'polypeptide(L)'
;SDEPGAVVPFGDDIFSPLPLNDIQQRIIERVDQHSQVVVQGPPGTGKTHMAAALLSHFLAQGKRVLVTAEADRALYEVRDKLPEEIRELAVSVIGTSADDMADLRLAVNRIARSAAEFDQTVSRRAINDAVDNLHHFQQRRAELLQQISAEIRRKTEPAHIPGYELPPGLLAAQVQEDSARYGWIWDY
;
A
#
# COMPACT_ATOMS: atom_id res chain seq x y z
N SER A 1 -24.63 15.45 -17.61
CA SER A 1 -23.99 14.38 -16.81
C SER A 1 -22.55 14.77 -16.57
N ASP A 2 -22.35 15.52 -15.49
CA ASP A 2 -21.00 15.78 -14.98
C ASP A 2 -20.51 14.50 -14.32
N GLU A 3 -19.56 13.81 -14.96
CA GLU A 3 -18.73 12.85 -14.25
C GLU A 3 -17.96 13.64 -13.18
N PRO A 4 -17.98 13.22 -11.90
CA PRO A 4 -17.11 13.81 -10.92
C PRO A 4 -15.68 13.46 -11.34
N GLY A 5 -14.99 14.45 -11.92
CA GLY A 5 -13.60 14.31 -12.28
C GLY A 5 -12.80 13.88 -11.05
N ALA A 6 -11.86 12.98 -11.24
CA ALA A 6 -10.93 12.59 -10.20
C ALA A 6 -10.34 13.85 -9.56
N VAL A 7 -10.50 13.99 -8.26
CA VAL A 7 -10.17 15.21 -7.51
C VAL A 7 -8.66 15.47 -7.53
N VAL A 8 -7.87 14.44 -7.81
CA VAL A 8 -6.41 14.53 -7.93
C VAL A 8 -5.95 13.54 -9.00
N PRO A 9 -5.19 13.98 -10.03
CA PRO A 9 -4.52 13.08 -10.94
C PRO A 9 -3.33 12.47 -10.21
N PHE A 10 -3.56 11.37 -9.51
CA PHE A 10 -2.49 10.55 -8.99
C PHE A 10 -2.04 9.64 -10.14
N GLY A 11 -0.76 9.67 -10.46
CA GLY A 11 -0.16 8.75 -11.43
C GLY A 11 -0.28 7.27 -10.98
N ASP A 12 0.76 6.50 -11.13
CA ASP A 12 0.79 5.05 -10.81
C ASP A 12 0.77 4.74 -9.30
N ASP A 13 0.24 5.62 -8.46
CA ASP A 13 0.22 5.46 -7.01
C ASP A 13 -0.86 4.45 -6.56
N ILE A 14 -0.45 3.54 -5.69
CA ILE A 14 -1.34 2.56 -5.05
C ILE A 14 -1.96 3.16 -3.80
N PHE A 15 -3.28 3.33 -3.80
CA PHE A 15 -4.04 3.81 -2.65
C PHE A 15 -4.53 2.63 -1.80
N SER A 16 -3.72 2.21 -0.85
CA SER A 16 -4.14 1.19 0.11
C SER A 16 -3.77 1.62 1.53
N PRO A 17 -4.75 1.76 2.43
CA PRO A 17 -4.51 1.96 3.86
C PRO A 17 -4.04 0.66 4.53
N LEU A 18 -4.15 -0.47 3.82
CA LEU A 18 -3.73 -1.78 4.31
C LEU A 18 -2.31 -2.08 3.82
N PRO A 19 -1.45 -2.70 4.64
CA PRO A 19 -0.12 -3.09 4.21
C PRO A 19 -0.20 -4.15 3.11
N LEU A 20 0.62 -4.01 2.07
CA LEU A 20 0.65 -4.89 0.91
C LEU A 20 2.04 -5.52 0.76
N ASN A 21 2.06 -6.79 0.37
CA ASN A 21 3.27 -7.41 -0.13
C ASN A 21 3.45 -7.17 -1.64
N ASP A 22 4.63 -7.50 -2.18
CA ASP A 22 4.98 -7.24 -3.60
C ASP A 22 4.00 -7.89 -4.58
N ILE A 23 3.47 -9.07 -4.26
CA ILE A 23 2.50 -9.77 -5.12
C ILE A 23 1.17 -9.01 -5.14
N GLN A 24 0.72 -8.53 -3.99
CA GLN A 24 -0.51 -7.77 -3.86
C GLN A 24 -0.42 -6.41 -4.56
N GLN A 25 0.75 -5.74 -4.49
CA GLN A 25 0.99 -4.51 -5.25
C GLN A 25 0.90 -4.75 -6.76
N ARG A 26 1.55 -5.81 -7.28
CA ARG A 26 1.46 -6.18 -8.70
C ARG A 26 0.04 -6.53 -9.15
N ILE A 27 -0.81 -7.06 -8.26
CA ILE A 27 -2.21 -7.31 -8.57
C ILE A 27 -2.94 -5.98 -8.81
N ILE A 28 -2.74 -4.97 -7.95
CA ILE A 28 -3.35 -3.64 -8.10
C ILE A 28 -2.89 -3.00 -9.41
N GLU A 29 -1.60 -2.96 -9.68
CA GLU A 29 -1.02 -2.44 -10.93
C GLU A 29 -1.65 -3.13 -12.17
N ARG A 30 -1.85 -4.44 -12.09
CA ARG A 30 -2.49 -5.20 -13.18
C ARG A 30 -3.96 -4.85 -13.36
N VAL A 31 -4.68 -4.67 -12.28
CA VAL A 31 -6.11 -4.32 -12.31
C VAL A 31 -6.33 -2.92 -12.88
N ASP A 32 -5.40 -1.99 -12.65
CA ASP A 32 -5.45 -0.66 -13.26
C ASP A 32 -5.18 -0.68 -14.77
N GLN A 33 -4.39 -1.63 -15.24
CA GLN A 33 -4.00 -1.75 -16.65
C GLN A 33 -4.93 -2.63 -17.49
N HIS A 34 -5.74 -3.48 -16.88
CA HIS A 34 -6.54 -4.50 -17.57
C HIS A 34 -8.00 -4.45 -17.13
N SER A 35 -8.91 -4.62 -18.08
CA SER A 35 -10.35 -4.66 -17.82
C SER A 35 -10.82 -5.92 -17.08
N GLN A 36 -10.02 -6.98 -17.12
CA GLN A 36 -10.33 -8.26 -16.45
C GLN A 36 -9.05 -8.84 -15.86
N VAL A 37 -9.11 -9.19 -14.58
CA VAL A 37 -8.00 -9.85 -13.86
C VAL A 37 -8.56 -10.98 -13.02
N VAL A 38 -7.97 -12.17 -13.13
CA VAL A 38 -8.28 -13.31 -12.29
C VAL A 38 -7.18 -13.49 -11.26
N VAL A 39 -7.57 -13.50 -9.98
CA VAL A 39 -6.65 -13.71 -8.86
C VAL A 39 -6.95 -15.05 -8.22
N GLN A 40 -6.00 -15.97 -8.31
CA GLN A 40 -6.07 -17.28 -7.68
C GLN A 40 -5.04 -17.42 -6.58
N GLY A 41 -5.40 -18.11 -5.51
CA GLY A 41 -4.48 -18.41 -4.41
C GLY A 41 -5.06 -19.43 -3.45
N PRO A 42 -4.23 -20.25 -2.81
CA PRO A 42 -4.64 -21.18 -1.76
C PRO A 42 -5.34 -20.47 -0.59
N PRO A 43 -6.05 -21.20 0.27
CA PRO A 43 -6.52 -20.67 1.54
C PRO A 43 -5.37 -20.05 2.36
N GLY A 44 -5.62 -18.94 3.06
CA GLY A 44 -4.62 -18.27 3.89
C GLY A 44 -3.66 -17.32 3.17
N THR A 45 -3.72 -17.17 1.85
CA THR A 45 -2.83 -16.26 1.08
C THR A 45 -3.22 -14.78 1.14
N GLY A 46 -4.25 -14.42 1.91
CA GLY A 46 -4.68 -13.04 2.06
C GLY A 46 -5.61 -12.52 0.95
N LYS A 47 -6.36 -13.40 0.25
CA LYS A 47 -7.31 -12.98 -0.79
C LYS A 47 -8.34 -11.96 -0.30
N THR A 48 -8.91 -12.16 0.89
CA THR A 48 -9.86 -11.21 1.51
C THR A 48 -9.20 -9.88 1.83
N HIS A 49 -7.95 -9.90 2.29
CA HIS A 49 -7.15 -8.70 2.52
C HIS A 49 -6.91 -7.95 1.20
N MET A 50 -6.56 -8.68 0.14
CA MET A 50 -6.38 -8.12 -1.20
C MET A 50 -7.67 -7.49 -1.74
N ALA A 51 -8.82 -8.14 -1.54
CA ALA A 51 -10.12 -7.60 -1.94
C ALA A 51 -10.42 -6.27 -1.22
N ALA A 52 -10.16 -6.17 0.09
CA ALA A 52 -10.34 -4.94 0.85
C ALA A 52 -9.37 -3.83 0.39
N ALA A 53 -8.13 -4.17 0.06
CA ALA A 53 -7.17 -3.23 -0.48
C ALA A 53 -7.58 -2.70 -1.86
N LEU A 54 -8.06 -3.55 -2.76
CA LEU A 54 -8.60 -3.15 -4.07
C LEU A 54 -9.81 -2.24 -3.94
N LEU A 55 -10.72 -2.53 -3.00
CA LEU A 55 -11.87 -1.67 -2.73
C LEU A 55 -11.42 -0.28 -2.32
N SER A 56 -10.48 -0.19 -1.38
CA SER A 56 -9.92 1.08 -0.91
C SER A 56 -9.26 1.85 -2.06
N HIS A 57 -8.48 1.17 -2.89
CA HIS A 57 -7.81 1.75 -4.04
C HIS A 57 -8.80 2.31 -5.08
N PHE A 58 -9.83 1.56 -5.43
CA PHE A 58 -10.84 2.02 -6.38
C PHE A 58 -11.69 3.17 -5.86
N LEU A 59 -12.04 3.16 -4.58
CA LEU A 59 -12.79 4.24 -3.95
C LEU A 59 -11.97 5.54 -3.91
N ALA A 60 -10.66 5.46 -3.65
CA ALA A 60 -9.77 6.62 -3.71
C ALA A 60 -9.68 7.21 -5.12
N GLN A 61 -9.86 6.40 -6.16
CA GLN A 61 -9.96 6.85 -7.55
C GLN A 61 -11.37 7.37 -7.92
N GLY A 62 -12.31 7.44 -6.96
CA GLY A 62 -13.69 7.87 -7.21
C GLY A 62 -14.56 6.83 -7.91
N LYS A 63 -14.12 5.59 -8.02
CA LYS A 63 -14.88 4.51 -8.66
C LYS A 63 -15.96 3.97 -7.72
N ARG A 64 -17.09 3.57 -8.29
CA ARG A 64 -18.12 2.79 -7.60
C ARG A 64 -17.83 1.30 -7.80
N VAL A 65 -17.82 0.55 -6.72
CA VAL A 65 -17.42 -0.86 -6.73
C VAL A 65 -18.59 -1.72 -6.26
N LEU A 66 -18.89 -2.79 -7.01
CA LEU A 66 -19.82 -3.83 -6.61
C LEU A 66 -19.00 -5.09 -6.26
N VAL A 67 -19.22 -5.62 -5.06
CA VAL A 67 -18.62 -6.88 -4.63
C VAL A 67 -19.71 -7.94 -4.54
N THR A 68 -19.49 -9.07 -5.18
CA THR A 68 -20.37 -10.23 -5.10
C THR A 68 -19.58 -11.46 -4.64
N ALA A 69 -20.22 -12.34 -3.91
CA ALA A 69 -19.65 -13.61 -3.50
C ALA A 69 -20.72 -14.69 -3.49
N GLU A 70 -20.31 -15.94 -3.60
CA GLU A 70 -21.21 -17.09 -3.51
C GLU A 70 -21.73 -17.29 -2.07
N ALA A 71 -20.87 -17.01 -1.08
CA ALA A 71 -21.20 -17.10 0.34
C ALA A 71 -21.19 -15.73 1.02
N ASP A 72 -22.25 -15.42 1.75
CA ASP A 72 -22.42 -14.17 2.50
C ASP A 72 -21.27 -13.90 3.46
N ARG A 73 -20.74 -14.94 4.09
CA ARG A 73 -19.60 -14.86 4.99
C ARG A 73 -18.39 -14.17 4.36
N ALA A 74 -18.13 -14.44 3.09
CA ALA A 74 -17.00 -13.82 2.38
C ALA A 74 -17.18 -12.30 2.26
N LEU A 75 -18.40 -11.82 2.06
CA LEU A 75 -18.71 -10.38 2.01
C LEU A 75 -18.51 -9.71 3.37
N TYR A 76 -18.96 -10.36 4.46
CA TYR A 76 -18.69 -9.86 5.82
C TYR A 76 -17.19 -9.78 6.12
N GLU A 77 -16.44 -10.83 5.77
CA GLU A 77 -14.98 -10.86 5.98
C GLU A 77 -14.25 -9.75 5.19
N VAL A 78 -14.69 -9.41 3.98
CA VAL A 78 -14.13 -8.27 3.22
C VAL A 78 -14.49 -6.96 3.90
N ARG A 79 -15.75 -6.77 4.27
CA ARG A 79 -16.24 -5.55 4.93
C ARG A 79 -15.49 -5.28 6.23
N ASP A 80 -15.29 -6.30 7.04
CA ASP A 80 -14.65 -6.18 8.36
C ASP A 80 -13.14 -5.83 8.25
N LYS A 81 -12.53 -6.06 7.10
CA LYS A 81 -11.15 -5.66 6.81
C LYS A 81 -11.02 -4.23 6.29
N LEU A 82 -12.13 -3.60 5.88
CA LEU A 82 -12.10 -2.21 5.45
C LEU A 82 -11.83 -1.28 6.65
N PRO A 83 -11.04 -0.22 6.49
CA PRO A 83 -10.99 0.88 7.45
C PRO A 83 -12.38 1.42 7.76
N GLU A 84 -12.55 1.96 8.96
CA GLU A 84 -13.86 2.40 9.44
C GLU A 84 -14.49 3.46 8.51
N GLU A 85 -13.70 4.41 8.07
CA GLU A 85 -14.10 5.49 7.17
C GLU A 85 -14.64 4.97 5.82
N ILE A 86 -14.01 3.92 5.29
CA ILE A 86 -14.43 3.26 4.04
C ILE A 86 -15.64 2.36 4.28
N ARG A 87 -15.66 1.67 5.41
CA ARG A 87 -16.77 0.80 5.80
C ARG A 87 -18.09 1.56 5.93
N GLU A 88 -18.04 2.80 6.36
CA GLU A 88 -19.21 3.66 6.45
C GLU A 88 -19.84 4.01 5.08
N LEU A 89 -19.06 3.94 4.01
CA LEU A 89 -19.52 4.13 2.63
C LEU A 89 -20.04 2.84 1.98
N ALA A 90 -19.90 1.70 2.67
CA ALA A 90 -20.32 0.40 2.16
C ALA A 90 -21.80 0.16 2.44
N VAL A 91 -22.54 -0.11 1.39
CA VAL A 91 -23.94 -0.58 1.47
C VAL A 91 -23.95 -2.09 1.31
N SER A 92 -24.29 -2.80 2.37
CA SER A 92 -24.43 -4.27 2.34
C SER A 92 -25.84 -4.66 2.01
N VAL A 93 -26.01 -5.47 0.98
CA VAL A 93 -27.29 -6.11 0.64
C VAL A 93 -27.05 -7.62 0.73
N ILE A 94 -26.95 -8.12 1.94
CA ILE A 94 -26.62 -9.51 2.24
C ILE A 94 -27.83 -10.12 2.95
N GLY A 95 -28.59 -10.92 2.22
CA GLY A 95 -29.81 -11.54 2.75
C GLY A 95 -31.08 -10.68 2.62
N THR A 96 -32.18 -11.21 3.11
CA THR A 96 -33.52 -10.61 3.05
C THR A 96 -34.18 -10.52 4.42
N SER A 97 -33.41 -10.69 5.50
CA SER A 97 -33.94 -10.60 6.85
C SER A 97 -34.35 -9.16 7.22
N ALA A 98 -35.17 -9.00 8.24
CA ALA A 98 -35.57 -7.69 8.73
C ALA A 98 -34.33 -6.90 9.25
N ASP A 99 -33.33 -7.59 9.79
CA ASP A 99 -32.10 -6.99 10.30
C ASP A 99 -31.23 -6.48 9.14
N ASP A 100 -31.11 -7.25 8.04
CA ASP A 100 -30.38 -6.82 6.85
C ASP A 100 -31.01 -5.55 6.22
N MET A 101 -32.33 -5.47 6.22
CA MET A 101 -33.04 -4.27 5.73
C MET A 101 -32.89 -3.08 6.67
N ALA A 102 -32.75 -3.31 7.95
CA ALA A 102 -32.45 -2.25 8.93
C ALA A 102 -31.01 -1.71 8.72
N ASP A 103 -30.04 -2.58 8.55
CA ASP A 103 -28.64 -2.22 8.25
C ASP A 103 -28.53 -1.43 6.94
N LEU A 104 -29.25 -1.85 5.89
CA LEU A 104 -29.32 -1.11 4.64
C LEU A 104 -29.86 0.30 4.83
N ARG A 105 -30.98 0.44 5.58
CA ARG A 105 -31.57 1.78 5.88
C ARG A 105 -30.59 2.66 6.68
N LEU A 106 -29.89 2.09 7.63
CA LEU A 106 -28.89 2.81 8.42
C LEU A 106 -27.75 3.30 7.54
N ALA A 107 -27.22 2.45 6.66
CA ALA A 107 -26.15 2.81 5.73
C ALA A 107 -26.60 3.95 4.75
N VAL A 108 -27.80 3.82 4.17
CA VAL A 108 -28.36 4.85 3.27
C VAL A 108 -28.56 6.18 4.01
N ASN A 109 -29.13 6.15 5.23
CA ASN A 109 -29.32 7.35 6.04
C ASN A 109 -27.99 8.00 6.43
N ARG A 110 -26.95 7.21 6.71
CA ARG A 110 -25.61 7.72 7.03
C ARG A 110 -25.01 8.44 5.81
N ILE A 111 -25.06 7.81 4.64
CA ILE A 111 -24.58 8.41 3.39
C ILE A 111 -25.34 9.70 3.08
N ALA A 112 -26.68 9.69 3.21
CA ALA A 112 -27.50 10.87 2.99
C ALA A 112 -27.16 12.00 3.94
N ARG A 113 -26.91 11.70 5.21
CA ARG A 113 -26.47 12.70 6.21
C ARG A 113 -25.11 13.27 5.87
N SER A 114 -24.13 12.41 5.57
CA SER A 114 -22.78 12.86 5.17
C SER A 114 -22.83 13.74 3.92
N ALA A 115 -23.71 13.44 2.97
CA ALA A 115 -23.91 14.26 1.79
C ALA A 115 -24.58 15.62 2.11
N ALA A 116 -25.50 15.65 3.08
CA ALA A 116 -26.17 16.89 3.50
C ALA A 116 -25.26 17.81 4.34
N GLU A 117 -24.35 17.22 5.12
CA GLU A 117 -23.37 17.92 5.96
C GLU A 117 -22.08 18.27 5.20
N PHE A 118 -21.98 17.89 3.93
CA PHE A 118 -20.78 18.08 3.12
C PHE A 118 -20.51 19.57 2.87
N ASP A 119 -19.40 20.07 3.42
CA ASP A 119 -18.87 21.39 3.10
C ASP A 119 -17.69 21.23 2.13
N GLN A 120 -17.91 21.71 0.90
CA GLN A 120 -16.92 21.63 -0.17
C GLN A 120 -15.60 22.35 0.19
N THR A 121 -15.68 23.46 0.91
CA THR A 121 -14.49 24.27 1.25
C THR A 121 -13.65 23.56 2.29
N VAL A 122 -14.29 23.04 3.33
CA VAL A 122 -13.64 22.28 4.40
C VAL A 122 -13.04 21.00 3.84
N SER A 123 -13.81 20.24 3.06
CA SER A 123 -13.36 19.00 2.44
C SER A 123 -12.19 19.22 1.48
N ARG A 124 -12.22 20.26 0.66
CA ARG A 124 -11.12 20.60 -0.26
C ARG A 124 -9.84 20.95 0.51
N ARG A 125 -9.94 21.69 1.61
CA ARG A 125 -8.79 22.01 2.46
C ARG A 125 -8.19 20.73 3.06
N ALA A 126 -9.02 19.89 3.65
CA ALA A 126 -8.57 18.61 4.22
C ALA A 126 -7.90 17.68 3.17
N ILE A 127 -8.43 17.66 1.94
CA ILE A 127 -7.83 16.92 0.82
C ILE A 127 -6.46 17.51 0.48
N ASN A 128 -6.34 18.82 0.34
CA ASN A 128 -5.06 19.46 0.02
C ASN A 128 -4.01 19.20 1.11
N ASP A 129 -4.38 19.33 2.38
CA ASP A 129 -3.48 19.04 3.52
C ASP A 129 -3.03 17.56 3.49
N ALA A 130 -3.93 16.64 3.15
CA ALA A 130 -3.60 15.21 3.02
C ALA A 130 -2.67 14.95 1.83
N VAL A 131 -2.87 15.63 0.70
CA VAL A 131 -2.00 15.54 -0.48
C VAL A 131 -0.59 16.08 -0.19
N ASP A 132 -0.49 17.21 0.49
CA ASP A 132 0.78 17.80 0.88
C ASP A 132 1.56 16.86 1.82
N ASN A 133 0.87 16.25 2.78
CA ASN A 133 1.44 15.23 3.65
C ASN A 133 1.91 13.99 2.85
N LEU A 134 1.13 13.53 1.89
CA LEU A 134 1.50 12.41 1.02
C LEU A 134 2.80 12.72 0.26
N HIS A 135 2.89 13.89 -0.38
CA HIS A 135 4.08 14.32 -1.09
C HIS A 135 5.31 14.39 -0.16
N HIS A 136 5.13 14.91 1.06
CA HIS A 136 6.20 14.94 2.05
C HIS A 136 6.71 13.52 2.39
N PHE A 137 5.81 12.57 2.63
CA PHE A 137 6.18 11.19 2.91
C PHE A 137 6.82 10.49 1.71
N GLN A 138 6.35 10.75 0.49
CA GLN A 138 6.95 10.22 -0.73
C GLN A 138 8.38 10.72 -0.91
N GLN A 139 8.64 12.02 -0.71
CA GLN A 139 9.98 12.59 -0.75
C GLN A 139 10.88 11.96 0.31
N ARG A 140 10.39 11.84 1.54
CA ARG A 140 11.15 11.23 2.62
C ARG A 140 11.49 9.76 2.35
N ARG A 141 10.54 9.01 1.77
CA ARG A 141 10.78 7.64 1.32
C ARG A 141 11.87 7.58 0.25
N ALA A 142 11.83 8.46 -0.75
CA ALA A 142 12.83 8.51 -1.81
C ALA A 142 14.24 8.83 -1.25
N GLU A 143 14.36 9.78 -0.33
CA GLU A 143 15.62 10.10 0.35
C GLU A 143 16.18 8.90 1.11
N LEU A 144 15.33 8.20 1.88
CA LEU A 144 15.74 7.01 2.64
C LEU A 144 16.19 5.88 1.71
N LEU A 145 15.49 5.65 0.60
CA LEU A 145 15.90 4.65 -0.39
C LEU A 145 17.24 5.00 -1.04
N GLN A 146 17.49 6.27 -1.34
CA GLN A 146 18.80 6.72 -1.82
C GLN A 146 19.91 6.49 -0.79
N GLN A 147 19.66 6.80 0.48
CA GLN A 147 20.61 6.55 1.57
C GLN A 147 20.92 5.07 1.73
N ILE A 148 19.89 4.20 1.71
CA ILE A 148 20.05 2.75 1.78
C ILE A 148 20.85 2.25 0.57
N SER A 149 20.54 2.71 -0.63
CA SER A 149 21.23 2.31 -1.85
C SER A 149 22.70 2.75 -1.83
N ALA A 150 22.98 3.95 -1.36
CA ALA A 150 24.36 4.45 -1.21
C ALA A 150 25.14 3.63 -0.18
N GLU A 151 24.52 3.27 0.95
CA GLU A 151 25.16 2.46 1.98
C GLU A 151 25.41 1.01 1.52
N ILE A 152 24.47 0.43 0.76
CA ILE A 152 24.66 -0.89 0.14
C ILE A 152 25.84 -0.84 -0.83
N ARG A 153 25.88 0.16 -1.73
CA ARG A 153 27.00 0.33 -2.66
C ARG A 153 28.33 0.43 -1.92
N ARG A 154 28.41 1.28 -0.91
CA ARG A 154 29.63 1.44 -0.11
C ARG A 154 30.10 0.14 0.52
N LYS A 155 29.19 -0.78 0.88
CA LYS A 155 29.52 -2.08 1.47
C LYS A 155 29.81 -3.18 0.46
N THR A 156 29.28 -3.06 -0.76
CA THR A 156 29.38 -4.11 -1.80
C THR A 156 30.36 -3.79 -2.90
N GLU A 157 30.62 -2.51 -3.19
CA GLU A 157 31.63 -2.13 -4.17
C GLU A 157 33.02 -2.51 -3.67
N PRO A 158 33.86 -3.12 -4.53
CA PRO A 158 35.22 -3.45 -4.18
C PRO A 158 36.00 -2.20 -3.73
N ALA A 159 36.74 -2.29 -2.63
CA ALA A 159 37.63 -1.25 -2.22
C ALA A 159 38.80 -1.17 -3.22
N HIS A 160 39.00 0.01 -3.79
CA HIS A 160 40.09 0.22 -4.77
C HIS A 160 41.42 0.47 -4.02
N ILE A 161 41.95 -0.60 -3.41
CA ILE A 161 43.25 -0.60 -2.73
C ILE A 161 44.20 -1.41 -3.59
N PRO A 162 45.37 -0.89 -3.99
CA PRO A 162 46.32 -1.63 -4.79
C PRO A 162 46.64 -3.00 -4.18
N GLY A 163 46.35 -4.07 -4.91
CA GLY A 163 46.53 -5.43 -4.45
C GLY A 163 45.34 -6.08 -3.75
N TYR A 164 44.24 -5.33 -3.50
CA TYR A 164 43.02 -5.82 -2.87
C TYR A 164 41.80 -5.28 -3.60
N GLU A 165 41.13 -6.13 -4.34
CA GLU A 165 39.86 -5.81 -5.03
C GLU A 165 38.71 -6.60 -4.39
N LEU A 166 38.40 -6.31 -3.14
CA LEU A 166 37.38 -7.00 -2.37
C LEU A 166 36.37 -6.01 -1.78
N PRO A 167 35.10 -6.41 -1.63
CA PRO A 167 34.14 -5.66 -0.83
C PRO A 167 34.66 -5.37 0.58
N PRO A 168 34.38 -4.21 1.19
CA PRO A 168 34.96 -3.78 2.47
C PRO A 168 34.79 -4.81 3.59
N GLY A 169 33.66 -5.53 3.64
CA GLY A 169 33.45 -6.57 4.66
C GLY A 169 34.35 -7.78 4.49
N LEU A 170 34.63 -8.21 3.26
CA LEU A 170 35.57 -9.29 2.97
C LEU A 170 37.01 -8.84 3.13
N LEU A 171 37.30 -7.58 2.77
CA LEU A 171 38.62 -7.00 2.99
C LEU A 171 38.95 -6.92 4.49
N ALA A 172 37.99 -6.53 5.34
CA ALA A 172 38.19 -6.51 6.79
C ALA A 172 38.49 -7.90 7.36
N ALA A 173 37.78 -8.92 6.90
CA ALA A 173 38.02 -10.31 7.28
C ALA A 173 39.43 -10.78 6.84
N GLN A 174 39.80 -10.47 5.58
CA GLN A 174 41.13 -10.81 5.05
C GLN A 174 42.23 -10.10 5.84
N VAL A 175 42.09 -8.80 6.14
CA VAL A 175 43.08 -8.06 6.95
C VAL A 175 43.18 -8.63 8.35
N GLN A 176 42.06 -9.08 8.95
CA GLN A 176 42.10 -9.71 10.27
C GLN A 176 42.81 -11.04 10.25
N GLU A 177 42.61 -11.86 9.22
CA GLU A 177 43.31 -13.11 9.02
C GLU A 177 44.80 -12.90 8.77
N ASP A 178 45.13 -11.95 7.90
CA ASP A 178 46.52 -11.58 7.59
C ASP A 178 47.23 -10.94 8.79
N SER A 179 46.55 -10.16 9.62
CA SER A 179 47.10 -9.64 10.87
C SER A 179 47.47 -10.73 11.85
N ALA A 180 46.65 -11.78 11.97
CA ALA A 180 46.99 -12.95 12.79
C ALA A 180 48.23 -13.68 12.27
N ARG A 181 48.46 -13.69 10.95
CA ARG A 181 49.55 -14.37 10.28
C ARG A 181 50.84 -13.55 10.21
N TYR A 182 50.71 -12.22 10.03
CA TYR A 182 51.81 -11.29 9.75
C TYR A 182 51.98 -10.18 10.78
N GLY A 183 51.23 -10.22 11.90
CA GLY A 183 51.23 -9.18 12.94
C GLY A 183 52.61 -8.95 13.59
N TRP A 184 53.49 -9.97 13.51
CA TRP A 184 54.88 -9.83 13.96
C TRP A 184 55.74 -8.86 13.15
N ILE A 185 55.27 -8.42 11.95
CA ILE A 185 56.02 -7.49 11.08
C ILE A 185 55.97 -6.06 11.65
N TRP A 186 55.00 -5.72 12.52
CA TRP A 186 54.80 -4.38 13.06
C TRP A 186 55.60 -4.11 14.38
N ASP A 187 56.32 -5.09 14.88
CA ASP A 187 57.13 -4.98 16.12
C ASP A 187 58.58 -4.54 15.84
N TYR A 188 58.85 -3.88 14.71
CA TYR A 188 60.13 -3.29 14.39
C TYR A 188 60.09 -1.80 14.08
#